data_91f96ceaacf08bec11a2d07d9d32326f
#
_entry.id   91f96ceaacf08bec11a2d07d9d32326f
#
_cell.length_a   1.000
_cell.length_b   1.000
_cell.length_c   1.000
_cell.angle_alpha   90.00
_cell.angle_beta   90.00
_cell.angle_gamma   90.00
#
_symmetry.space_group_name_H-M   'P 1'
#
loop_
_entity.id
_entity.type
_entity.pdbx_description
1 polymer ?
#
loop_
_entity_poly.entity_id
_entity_poly.type
_entity_poly.pdbx_seq_one_letter_code
_entity_poly.pdbx_strand_id
1 'polypeptide(L)'
;MKRIISILLLFCIIISLNAENNHTIKAKVNGTYVLPFFGFSEIEGINPSAGAEISYEYLPLGKYDWERHWLYPTVGVSLLGTDLGKQEFGQMIALYPYLQWQLPRSNQVEFGIKIGVGASFFTKTNQINNGAYAGLFFATGLNLQFNLDKKSAIFFEVGTNHTNNGEIFLPNYTMNIMYASLGYRQQLGDKIYKKPNKTTYVKNLPYKLMINNTLAAGVRYNSATSPLVPRFNYHGDVLWKITNCYALGPGLDFGYAPDDIKLGFTLSNAFTMGHVSGIVDGGFYLYDSEAIKAGYSDFIYYKFDNNKADGKLFLRAGIRYHIIKGFYTQATIRTHINKFDYIEFGIGYSIKNIESQKRSKHSCKCAKQYR
;
A
#
# COMPACT_ATOMS: atom_id res chain seq x y z
N MET A 1 -14.42 -26.77 2.67
CA MET A 1 -13.34 -26.68 1.67
C MET A 1 -13.82 -26.91 0.23
N LYS A 2 -14.37 -28.09 -0.15
CA LYS A 2 -14.82 -28.36 -1.55
C LYS A 2 -15.79 -27.31 -2.12
N ARG A 3 -16.79 -26.83 -1.35
CA ARG A 3 -17.75 -25.81 -1.80
C ARG A 3 -17.10 -24.45 -2.07
N ILE A 4 -16.12 -24.04 -1.27
CA ILE A 4 -15.39 -22.77 -1.45
C ILE A 4 -14.54 -22.84 -2.73
N ILE A 5 -13.87 -23.95 -2.97
CA ILE A 5 -13.09 -24.19 -4.20
C ILE A 5 -14.00 -24.16 -5.43
N SER A 6 -15.19 -24.77 -5.36
CA SER A 6 -16.16 -24.73 -6.46
C SER A 6 -16.70 -23.34 -6.74
N ILE A 7 -16.96 -22.53 -5.71
CA ILE A 7 -17.39 -21.13 -5.85
C ILE A 7 -16.28 -20.27 -6.47
N LEU A 8 -15.03 -20.45 -6.02
CA LEU A 8 -13.87 -19.75 -6.59
C LEU A 8 -13.64 -20.13 -8.05
N LEU A 9 -13.74 -21.41 -8.40
CA LEU A 9 -13.65 -21.89 -9.80
C LEU A 9 -14.77 -21.29 -10.65
N LEU A 10 -16.01 -21.30 -10.18
CA LEU A 10 -17.15 -20.71 -10.89
C LEU A 10 -16.95 -19.19 -11.09
N PHE A 11 -16.46 -18.49 -10.08
CA PHE A 11 -16.14 -17.05 -10.16
C PHE A 11 -15.03 -16.78 -11.19
N CYS A 12 -13.97 -17.59 -11.20
CA CYS A 12 -12.91 -17.51 -12.22
C CYS A 12 -13.45 -17.75 -13.64
N ILE A 13 -14.36 -18.71 -13.82
CA ILE A 13 -14.97 -19.01 -15.12
C ILE A 13 -15.85 -17.83 -15.58
N ILE A 14 -16.68 -17.26 -14.70
CA ILE A 14 -17.54 -16.11 -15.03
C ILE A 14 -16.70 -14.88 -15.41
N ILE A 15 -15.63 -14.61 -14.68
CA ILE A 15 -14.69 -13.51 -15.01
C ILE A 15 -14.03 -13.76 -16.36
N SER A 16 -13.61 -14.99 -16.66
CA SER A 16 -12.92 -15.31 -17.90
C SER A 16 -13.81 -15.15 -19.14
N LEU A 17 -15.11 -15.41 -19.02
CA LEU A 17 -16.07 -15.29 -20.12
C LEU A 17 -16.36 -13.85 -20.54
N ASN A 18 -16.19 -12.88 -19.64
CA ASN A 18 -16.46 -11.45 -19.89
C ASN A 18 -15.18 -10.58 -19.87
N ALA A 19 -14.00 -11.19 -19.75
CA ALA A 19 -12.77 -10.43 -19.61
C ALA A 19 -12.33 -9.83 -20.96
N GLU A 20 -12.03 -8.54 -20.94
CA GLU A 20 -11.33 -7.89 -22.04
C GLU A 20 -9.92 -8.48 -22.20
N ASN A 21 -9.30 -8.29 -23.37
CA ASN A 21 -8.02 -8.90 -23.73
C ASN A 21 -6.80 -8.42 -22.91
N ASN A 22 -7.00 -7.53 -21.97
CA ASN A 22 -5.96 -6.96 -21.11
C ASN A 22 -6.05 -7.42 -19.64
N HIS A 23 -6.76 -8.51 -19.39
CA HIS A 23 -6.85 -9.12 -18.07
C HIS A 23 -6.10 -10.44 -17.98
N THR A 24 -5.58 -10.76 -16.79
CA THR A 24 -4.88 -12.04 -16.54
C THR A 24 -5.29 -12.64 -15.20
N ILE A 25 -5.14 -13.94 -15.11
CA ILE A 25 -5.21 -14.69 -13.85
C ILE A 25 -3.83 -15.25 -13.56
N LYS A 26 -3.39 -15.17 -12.30
CA LYS A 26 -2.19 -15.82 -11.77
C LYS A 26 -2.56 -16.76 -10.65
N ALA A 27 -1.88 -17.90 -10.59
CA ALA A 27 -1.93 -18.80 -9.46
C ALA A 27 -0.51 -19.23 -9.10
N LYS A 28 -0.18 -19.26 -7.82
CA LYS A 28 1.14 -19.70 -7.34
C LYS A 28 1.04 -20.48 -6.04
N VAL A 29 2.02 -21.35 -5.82
CA VAL A 29 2.28 -22.00 -4.55
C VAL A 29 3.51 -21.37 -3.92
N ASN A 30 3.48 -21.18 -2.60
CA ASN A 30 4.51 -20.51 -1.84
C ASN A 30 5.12 -21.49 -0.83
N GLY A 31 6.45 -21.57 -0.77
CA GLY A 31 7.16 -21.95 0.44
C GLY A 31 7.34 -20.69 1.29
N THR A 32 6.95 -20.72 2.56
CA THR A 32 6.95 -19.55 3.44
C THR A 32 7.74 -19.84 4.72
N TYR A 33 8.33 -18.79 5.27
CA TYR A 33 9.03 -18.85 6.57
C TYR A 33 8.80 -17.54 7.32
N VAL A 34 8.22 -17.63 8.49
CA VAL A 34 8.06 -16.50 9.40
C VAL A 34 9.39 -16.25 10.09
N LEU A 35 9.92 -15.03 9.95
CA LEU A 35 11.17 -14.67 10.62
C LEU A 35 10.99 -14.68 12.13
N PRO A 36 11.91 -15.30 12.89
CA PRO A 36 11.76 -15.51 14.32
C PRO A 36 11.95 -14.26 15.18
N PHE A 37 12.21 -13.11 14.56
CA PHE A 37 12.48 -11.86 15.26
C PHE A 37 11.23 -11.02 15.40
N PHE A 38 10.69 -10.97 16.61
CA PHE A 38 9.56 -10.14 17.00
C PHE A 38 10.03 -9.12 18.04
N GLY A 39 10.29 -7.88 17.58
CA GLY A 39 10.99 -6.90 18.42
C GLY A 39 12.42 -7.38 18.72
N PHE A 40 12.73 -7.67 19.98
CA PHE A 40 14.06 -8.11 20.44
C PHE A 40 14.09 -9.56 20.91
N SER A 41 12.94 -10.25 20.86
CA SER A 41 12.85 -11.64 21.33
C SER A 41 12.86 -12.59 20.15
N GLU A 42 13.73 -13.57 20.19
CA GLU A 42 13.72 -14.69 19.25
C GLU A 42 12.64 -15.69 19.69
N ILE A 43 11.82 -16.12 18.74
CA ILE A 43 10.80 -17.15 18.97
C ILE A 43 11.26 -18.45 18.35
N GLU A 44 11.47 -19.44 19.19
CA GLU A 44 11.86 -20.79 18.76
C GLU A 44 10.68 -21.60 18.21
N GLY A 45 10.98 -22.64 17.45
CA GLY A 45 10.02 -23.62 16.97
C GLY A 45 9.14 -23.16 15.82
N ILE A 46 9.57 -22.15 15.03
CA ILE A 46 8.94 -21.78 13.78
C ILE A 46 9.48 -22.69 12.67
N ASN A 47 8.61 -23.36 11.95
CA ASN A 47 8.97 -24.25 10.85
C ASN A 47 8.67 -23.62 9.50
N PRO A 48 9.39 -23.96 8.42
CA PRO A 48 8.97 -23.68 7.07
C PRO A 48 7.56 -24.20 6.82
N SER A 49 6.78 -23.47 6.06
CA SER A 49 5.38 -23.76 5.80
C SER A 49 5.02 -23.51 4.34
N ALA A 50 3.78 -23.74 3.98
CA ALA A 50 3.31 -23.59 2.62
C ALA A 50 2.05 -22.72 2.54
N GLY A 51 1.86 -22.11 1.37
CA GLY A 51 0.69 -21.31 1.05
C GLY A 51 0.36 -21.37 -0.44
N ALA A 52 -0.75 -20.76 -0.78
CA ALA A 52 -1.16 -20.57 -2.16
C ALA A 52 -1.77 -19.16 -2.35
N GLU A 53 -1.59 -18.62 -3.55
CA GLU A 53 -2.12 -17.31 -3.90
C GLU A 53 -2.75 -17.35 -5.29
N ILE A 54 -3.92 -16.71 -5.41
CA ILE A 54 -4.57 -16.45 -6.68
C ILE A 54 -4.71 -14.94 -6.87
N SER A 55 -4.46 -14.47 -8.08
CA SER A 55 -4.52 -13.04 -8.41
C SER A 55 -5.28 -12.82 -9.70
N TYR A 56 -6.00 -11.70 -9.75
CA TYR A 56 -6.59 -11.15 -10.96
C TYR A 56 -5.92 -9.83 -11.30
N GLU A 57 -5.49 -9.65 -12.55
CA GLU A 57 -4.69 -8.52 -13.01
C GLU A 57 -5.34 -7.80 -14.19
N TYR A 58 -5.21 -6.49 -14.16
CA TYR A 58 -5.45 -5.58 -15.28
C TYR A 58 -4.10 -5.14 -15.88
N LEU A 59 -3.95 -5.31 -17.19
CA LEU A 59 -2.79 -4.88 -17.96
C LEU A 59 -3.11 -3.52 -18.60
N PRO A 60 -2.43 -2.42 -18.23
CA PRO A 60 -2.77 -1.08 -18.68
C PRO A 60 -2.53 -0.88 -20.17
N LEU A 61 -3.49 -0.22 -20.83
CA LEU A 61 -3.50 0.06 -22.27
C LEU A 61 -3.00 1.48 -22.61
N GLY A 62 -2.63 2.29 -21.62
CA GLY A 62 -2.25 3.69 -21.82
C GLY A 62 -3.43 4.64 -21.98
N LYS A 63 -4.64 4.24 -21.57
CA LYS A 63 -5.85 5.06 -21.62
C LYS A 63 -5.76 6.27 -20.69
N TYR A 64 -5.17 6.06 -19.50
CA TYR A 64 -5.04 7.08 -18.47
C TYR A 64 -3.61 7.61 -18.36
N ASP A 65 -3.44 8.88 -17.96
CA ASP A 65 -2.11 9.50 -17.81
C ASP A 65 -1.24 8.80 -16.77
N TRP A 66 -1.82 8.30 -15.69
CA TRP A 66 -1.09 7.58 -14.65
C TRP A 66 -0.47 6.27 -15.16
N GLU A 67 -1.14 5.54 -16.07
CA GLU A 67 -0.61 4.31 -16.66
C GLU A 67 0.70 4.58 -17.39
N ARG A 68 0.73 5.68 -18.17
CA ARG A 68 1.92 6.12 -18.90
C ARG A 68 3.00 6.64 -17.98
N HIS A 69 2.61 7.46 -17.01
CA HIS A 69 3.54 8.09 -16.08
C HIS A 69 4.29 7.06 -15.24
N TRP A 70 3.59 6.05 -14.73
CA TRP A 70 4.15 4.98 -13.92
C TRP A 70 4.67 3.79 -14.73
N LEU A 71 4.95 3.97 -16.03
CA LEU A 71 5.54 2.94 -16.92
C LEU A 71 4.66 1.69 -17.07
N TYR A 72 3.34 1.87 -17.10
CA TYR A 72 2.35 0.81 -17.30
C TYR A 72 2.44 -0.31 -16.24
N PRO A 73 2.31 0.01 -14.95
CA PRO A 73 2.30 -1.02 -13.94
C PRO A 73 1.06 -1.91 -14.10
N THR A 74 1.23 -3.20 -14.04
CA THR A 74 0.10 -4.12 -13.89
C THR A 74 -0.59 -3.84 -12.55
N VAL A 75 -1.90 -3.72 -12.56
CA VAL A 75 -2.73 -3.55 -11.36
C VAL A 75 -3.41 -4.87 -11.06
N GLY A 76 -3.22 -5.41 -9.87
CA GLY A 76 -3.80 -6.69 -9.48
C GLY A 76 -4.48 -6.65 -8.12
N VAL A 77 -5.29 -7.67 -7.87
CA VAL A 77 -5.78 -8.02 -6.53
C VAL A 77 -5.46 -9.47 -6.27
N SER A 78 -4.94 -9.77 -5.09
CA SER A 78 -4.54 -11.12 -4.67
C SER A 78 -5.29 -11.58 -3.45
N LEU A 79 -5.61 -12.87 -3.43
CA LEU A 79 -6.04 -13.63 -2.27
C LEU A 79 -4.95 -14.66 -1.96
N LEU A 80 -4.28 -14.49 -0.83
CA LEU A 80 -3.24 -15.37 -0.29
C LEU A 80 -3.80 -16.15 0.88
N GLY A 81 -3.53 -17.46 0.94
CA GLY A 81 -3.70 -18.30 2.13
C GLY A 81 -2.37 -18.97 2.46
N THR A 82 -1.94 -18.91 3.71
CA THR A 82 -0.68 -19.54 4.15
C THR A 82 -0.75 -20.03 5.58
N ASP A 83 -0.06 -21.11 5.87
CA ASP A 83 0.27 -21.54 7.23
C ASP A 83 1.44 -20.69 7.75
N LEU A 84 1.50 -20.47 9.06
CA LEU A 84 2.51 -19.61 9.68
C LEU A 84 3.63 -20.38 10.39
N GLY A 85 3.70 -21.70 10.17
CA GLY A 85 4.81 -22.55 10.60
C GLY A 85 4.89 -22.84 12.11
N LYS A 86 3.92 -22.36 12.89
CA LYS A 86 3.80 -22.63 14.32
C LYS A 86 2.34 -22.78 14.72
N GLN A 87 2.02 -23.80 15.51
CA GLN A 87 0.64 -24.13 15.87
C GLN A 87 -0.09 -22.95 16.57
N GLU A 88 0.61 -22.18 17.36
CA GLU A 88 0.09 -21.02 18.06
C GLU A 88 -0.21 -19.84 17.12
N PHE A 89 0.48 -19.75 16.01
CA PHE A 89 0.23 -18.69 15.00
C PHE A 89 -0.94 -19.03 14.10
N GLY A 90 -1.19 -20.33 13.86
CA GLY A 90 -2.25 -20.80 12.99
C GLY A 90 -2.01 -20.46 11.51
N GLN A 91 -3.06 -20.03 10.84
CA GLN A 91 -3.07 -19.71 9.41
C GLN A 91 -3.42 -18.23 9.19
N MET A 92 -2.98 -17.68 8.07
CA MET A 92 -3.30 -16.34 7.62
C MET A 92 -3.94 -16.37 6.24
N ILE A 93 -4.99 -15.55 6.06
CA ILE A 93 -5.55 -15.20 4.76
C ILE A 93 -5.30 -13.71 4.55
N ALA A 94 -4.79 -13.31 3.38
CA ALA A 94 -4.62 -11.89 3.06
C ALA A 94 -5.31 -11.56 1.73
N LEU A 95 -6.01 -10.41 1.72
CA LEU A 95 -6.60 -9.82 0.52
C LEU A 95 -5.93 -8.47 0.28
N TYR A 96 -5.28 -8.31 -0.88
CA TYR A 96 -4.53 -7.10 -1.14
C TYR A 96 -4.47 -6.72 -2.62
N PRO A 97 -4.75 -5.46 -2.97
CA PRO A 97 -4.37 -4.86 -4.24
C PRO A 97 -2.85 -4.70 -4.32
N TYR A 98 -2.31 -4.74 -5.55
CA TYR A 98 -0.90 -4.54 -5.80
C TYR A 98 -0.62 -3.89 -7.14
N LEU A 99 0.58 -3.31 -7.26
CA LEU A 99 1.19 -2.87 -8.50
C LEU A 99 2.39 -3.74 -8.80
N GLN A 100 2.54 -4.11 -10.07
CA GLN A 100 3.70 -4.86 -10.54
C GLN A 100 4.29 -4.22 -11.78
N TRP A 101 5.58 -3.89 -11.74
CA TRP A 101 6.34 -3.40 -12.89
C TRP A 101 7.12 -4.54 -13.50
N GLN A 102 7.04 -4.69 -14.83
CA GLN A 102 7.83 -5.64 -15.60
C GLN A 102 8.97 -4.92 -16.32
N LEU A 103 10.23 -5.23 -15.98
CA LEU A 103 11.47 -4.59 -16.40
C LEU A 103 12.55 -5.64 -16.71
N PRO A 104 13.31 -5.55 -17.79
CA PRO A 104 12.85 -5.14 -19.11
C PRO A 104 11.84 -6.18 -19.64
N ARG A 105 10.97 -5.80 -20.55
CA ARG A 105 10.06 -6.77 -21.20
C ARG A 105 10.72 -7.32 -22.46
N SER A 106 11.20 -8.55 -22.39
CA SER A 106 11.64 -9.32 -23.56
C SER A 106 10.52 -10.26 -24.04
N ASN A 107 10.70 -10.87 -25.20
CA ASN A 107 9.74 -11.85 -25.72
C ASN A 107 9.70 -13.15 -24.90
N GLN A 108 10.77 -13.50 -24.18
CA GLN A 108 10.91 -14.78 -23.48
C GLN A 108 11.00 -14.64 -21.97
N VAL A 109 11.74 -13.62 -21.47
CA VAL A 109 12.02 -13.46 -20.03
C VAL A 109 11.70 -12.04 -19.58
N GLU A 110 10.98 -11.92 -18.49
CA GLU A 110 10.62 -10.65 -17.86
C GLU A 110 11.00 -10.68 -16.39
N PHE A 111 11.64 -9.60 -15.94
CA PHE A 111 11.87 -9.35 -14.51
C PHE A 111 10.87 -8.35 -13.98
N GLY A 112 10.32 -8.58 -12.80
CA GLY A 112 9.30 -7.70 -12.22
C GLY A 112 9.53 -7.38 -10.76
N ILE A 113 8.97 -6.23 -10.36
CA ILE A 113 8.90 -5.79 -8.96
C ILE A 113 7.43 -5.63 -8.60
N LYS A 114 7.00 -6.25 -7.49
CA LYS A 114 5.63 -6.17 -6.96
C LYS A 114 5.62 -5.42 -5.62
N ILE A 115 4.63 -4.56 -5.44
CA ILE A 115 4.32 -3.89 -4.17
C ILE A 115 2.81 -3.94 -3.97
N GLY A 116 2.38 -4.44 -2.82
CA GLY A 116 0.97 -4.56 -2.46
C GLY A 116 0.70 -4.12 -1.03
N VAL A 117 -0.53 -3.67 -0.77
CA VAL A 117 -1.01 -3.30 0.56
C VAL A 117 -2.46 -3.73 0.71
N GLY A 118 -2.84 -4.25 1.88
CA GLY A 118 -4.20 -4.73 2.10
C GLY A 118 -4.45 -5.14 3.54
N ALA A 119 -5.29 -6.16 3.71
CA ALA A 119 -5.66 -6.70 5.01
C ALA A 119 -5.28 -8.17 5.13
N SER A 120 -4.86 -8.56 6.32
CA SER A 120 -4.65 -9.96 6.72
C SER A 120 -5.66 -10.37 7.77
N PHE A 121 -6.02 -11.65 7.77
CA PHE A 121 -6.93 -12.28 8.72
C PHE A 121 -6.29 -13.56 9.23
N PHE A 122 -6.30 -13.74 10.55
CA PHE A 122 -5.66 -14.86 11.24
C PHE A 122 -6.70 -15.82 11.80
N THR A 123 -6.42 -17.10 11.75
CA THR A 123 -7.26 -18.12 12.37
C THR A 123 -7.10 -18.19 13.88
N LYS A 124 -6.01 -17.65 14.41
CA LYS A 124 -5.69 -17.61 15.85
C LYS A 124 -5.11 -16.26 16.25
N THR A 125 -5.43 -15.83 17.45
CA THR A 125 -4.67 -14.81 18.18
C THR A 125 -3.75 -15.49 19.17
N ASN A 126 -2.68 -14.84 19.56
CA ASN A 126 -1.73 -15.37 20.53
C ASN A 126 -1.11 -14.26 21.37
N GLN A 127 -0.61 -14.62 22.54
CA GLN A 127 0.01 -13.69 23.49
C GLN A 127 1.49 -13.37 23.16
N ILE A 128 2.01 -13.95 22.08
CA ILE A 128 3.42 -13.78 21.70
C ILE A 128 3.57 -12.59 20.78
N ASN A 129 2.78 -12.50 19.69
CA ASN A 129 3.00 -11.49 18.66
C ASN A 129 1.74 -10.88 18.06
N ASN A 130 0.56 -11.49 18.22
CA ASN A 130 -0.64 -11.01 17.55
C ASN A 130 -1.89 -11.15 18.42
N GLY A 131 -2.36 -10.04 18.95
CA GLY A 131 -3.58 -9.95 19.77
C GLY A 131 -4.87 -9.80 18.96
N ALA A 132 -4.83 -9.75 17.61
CA ALA A 132 -6.00 -9.51 16.77
C ALA A 132 -6.18 -10.55 15.67
N TYR A 133 -7.45 -10.82 15.31
CA TYR A 133 -7.80 -11.66 14.15
C TYR A 133 -7.63 -10.95 12.80
N ALA A 134 -7.45 -9.65 12.78
CA ALA A 134 -7.26 -8.87 11.56
C ALA A 134 -6.07 -7.91 11.70
N GLY A 135 -5.42 -7.63 10.59
CA GLY A 135 -4.27 -6.73 10.53
C GLY A 135 -4.11 -6.09 9.17
N LEU A 136 -3.19 -5.14 9.12
CA LEU A 136 -2.66 -4.58 7.89
C LEU A 136 -1.71 -5.59 7.26
N PHE A 137 -1.65 -5.57 5.92
CA PHE A 137 -0.81 -6.45 5.14
C PHE A 137 -0.03 -5.66 4.10
N PHE A 138 1.28 -5.90 4.02
CA PHE A 138 2.18 -5.35 3.01
C PHE A 138 2.90 -6.48 2.32
N ALA A 139 2.95 -6.44 0.98
CA ALA A 139 3.65 -7.42 0.18
C ALA A 139 4.68 -6.74 -0.71
N THR A 140 5.89 -7.30 -0.76
CA THR A 140 6.89 -6.95 -1.75
C THR A 140 7.43 -8.22 -2.40
N GLY A 141 7.77 -8.15 -3.70
CA GLY A 141 8.28 -9.30 -4.40
C GLY A 141 9.11 -8.94 -5.63
N LEU A 142 10.08 -9.79 -5.91
CA LEU A 142 10.85 -9.83 -7.14
C LEU A 142 10.38 -11.02 -7.95
N ASN A 143 10.02 -10.78 -9.20
CA ASN A 143 9.40 -11.78 -10.08
C ASN A 143 10.28 -12.00 -11.31
N LEU A 144 10.53 -13.26 -11.64
CA LEU A 144 11.17 -13.70 -12.88
C LEU A 144 10.16 -14.54 -13.65
N GLN A 145 9.73 -14.07 -14.81
CA GLN A 145 8.70 -14.68 -15.63
C GLN A 145 9.28 -15.23 -16.94
N PHE A 146 8.90 -16.44 -17.30
CA PHE A 146 9.24 -17.12 -18.54
C PHE A 146 7.97 -17.31 -19.37
N ASN A 147 7.89 -16.61 -20.50
CA ASN A 147 6.75 -16.69 -21.40
C ASN A 147 6.78 -18.02 -22.18
N LEU A 148 5.77 -18.87 -21.98
CA LEU A 148 5.60 -20.14 -22.70
C LEU A 148 5.07 -19.89 -24.11
N ASP A 149 4.13 -18.96 -24.18
CA ASP A 149 3.54 -18.46 -25.42
C ASP A 149 3.13 -16.99 -25.26
N LYS A 150 2.31 -16.46 -26.19
CA LYS A 150 1.87 -15.05 -26.19
C LYS A 150 0.86 -14.73 -25.08
N LYS A 151 0.27 -15.72 -24.42
CA LYS A 151 -0.77 -15.56 -23.40
C LYS A 151 -0.42 -16.20 -22.06
N SER A 152 0.49 -17.17 -22.05
CA SER A 152 0.81 -17.95 -20.87
C SER A 152 2.27 -17.83 -20.46
N ALA A 153 2.52 -17.90 -19.16
CA ALA A 153 3.85 -17.85 -18.59
C ALA A 153 3.95 -18.65 -17.29
N ILE A 154 5.12 -19.18 -17.02
CA ILE A 154 5.53 -19.67 -15.71
C ILE A 154 6.36 -18.55 -15.05
N PHE A 155 6.24 -18.39 -13.76
CA PHE A 155 7.04 -17.41 -13.03
C PHE A 155 7.54 -17.95 -11.69
N PHE A 156 8.70 -17.46 -11.32
CA PHE A 156 9.28 -17.59 -9.99
C PHE A 156 9.24 -16.22 -9.29
N GLU A 157 8.83 -16.19 -8.02
CA GLU A 157 8.76 -14.95 -7.25
C GLU A 157 9.32 -15.18 -5.84
N VAL A 158 10.19 -14.28 -5.38
CA VAL A 158 10.68 -14.21 -4.00
C VAL A 158 10.31 -12.88 -3.39
N GLY A 159 10.05 -12.86 -2.10
CA GLY A 159 9.69 -11.61 -1.46
C GLY A 159 9.42 -11.72 0.02
N THR A 160 8.82 -10.66 0.54
CA THR A 160 8.44 -10.57 1.94
C THR A 160 7.01 -10.05 2.07
N ASN A 161 6.29 -10.62 3.02
CA ASN A 161 5.03 -10.11 3.51
C ASN A 161 5.23 -9.61 4.93
N HIS A 162 4.69 -8.45 5.21
CA HIS A 162 4.71 -7.83 6.53
C HIS A 162 3.28 -7.65 7.02
N THR A 163 2.98 -8.03 8.24
CA THR A 163 1.66 -7.83 8.82
C THR A 163 1.73 -7.38 10.27
N ASN A 164 0.81 -6.49 10.65
CA ASN A 164 0.61 -6.03 12.02
C ASN A 164 -0.86 -5.63 12.22
N ASN A 165 -1.31 -5.52 13.46
CA ASN A 165 -2.69 -5.14 13.78
C ASN A 165 -2.89 -3.63 14.04
N GLY A 166 -1.88 -2.81 13.78
CA GLY A 166 -1.97 -1.36 13.95
C GLY A 166 -2.03 -0.88 15.39
N GLU A 167 -1.53 -1.66 16.34
CA GLU A 167 -1.61 -1.41 17.80
C GLU A 167 -3.04 -1.22 18.34
N ILE A 168 -4.06 -1.71 17.61
CA ILE A 168 -5.44 -1.69 18.08
C ILE A 168 -5.67 -2.75 19.16
N PHE A 169 -4.88 -3.85 19.12
CA PHE A 169 -4.91 -4.92 20.10
C PHE A 169 -3.48 -5.36 20.45
N LEU A 170 -3.21 -5.53 21.73
CA LEU A 170 -1.92 -6.04 22.22
C LEU A 170 -1.97 -7.55 22.46
N PRO A 171 -0.85 -8.28 22.23
CA PRO A 171 0.42 -7.79 21.70
C PRO A 171 0.36 -7.46 20.22
N ASN A 172 1.17 -6.52 19.75
CA ASN A 172 1.37 -6.20 18.35
C ASN A 172 2.86 -6.21 18.01
N TYR A 173 3.45 -7.40 18.00
CA TYR A 173 4.75 -7.60 17.40
C TYR A 173 4.56 -7.95 15.93
N THR A 174 5.12 -7.14 15.07
CA THR A 174 4.99 -7.29 13.62
C THR A 174 5.48 -8.67 13.16
N MET A 175 4.80 -9.25 12.18
CA MET A 175 5.20 -10.53 11.61
C MET A 175 5.76 -10.31 10.20
N ASN A 176 6.99 -10.75 9.97
CA ASN A 176 7.66 -10.72 8.68
C ASN A 176 7.75 -12.13 8.13
N ILE A 177 7.20 -12.36 6.94
CA ILE A 177 7.10 -13.67 6.30
C ILE A 177 7.89 -13.61 4.99
N MET A 178 9.02 -14.33 4.92
CA MET A 178 9.72 -14.54 3.67
C MET A 178 9.01 -15.62 2.84
N TYR A 179 9.02 -15.46 1.53
CA TYR A 179 8.47 -16.49 0.64
C TYR A 179 9.29 -16.65 -0.63
N ALA A 180 9.24 -17.89 -1.15
CA ALA A 180 9.65 -18.25 -2.49
C ALA A 180 8.50 -19.01 -3.15
N SER A 181 8.18 -18.69 -4.40
CA SER A 181 6.99 -19.23 -5.07
C SER A 181 7.25 -19.60 -6.51
N LEU A 182 6.50 -20.60 -6.98
CA LEU A 182 6.38 -20.96 -8.38
C LEU A 182 4.92 -20.80 -8.78
N GLY A 183 4.68 -20.22 -9.95
CA GLY A 183 3.33 -19.95 -10.40
C GLY A 183 3.16 -19.98 -11.90
N TYR A 184 1.89 -19.92 -12.29
CA TYR A 184 1.44 -19.86 -13.66
C TYR A 184 0.56 -18.62 -13.86
N ARG A 185 0.72 -17.97 -15.01
CA ARG A 185 -0.03 -16.81 -15.43
C ARG A 185 -0.70 -17.06 -16.75
N GLN A 186 -1.99 -16.70 -16.86
CA GLN A 186 -2.79 -16.84 -18.08
C GLN A 186 -3.47 -15.50 -18.42
N GLN A 187 -3.22 -14.97 -19.61
CA GLN A 187 -3.98 -13.85 -20.15
C GLN A 187 -5.37 -14.34 -20.61
N LEU A 188 -6.39 -13.58 -20.28
CA LEU A 188 -7.77 -13.84 -20.66
C LEU A 188 -8.13 -13.18 -22.00
N GLY A 189 -9.24 -13.62 -22.62
CA GLY A 189 -9.74 -13.09 -23.89
C GLY A 189 -8.99 -13.61 -25.11
N ASP A 190 -9.52 -13.31 -26.31
CA ASP A 190 -9.06 -13.90 -27.56
C ASP A 190 -7.84 -13.19 -28.16
N LYS A 191 -7.73 -11.88 -27.96
CA LYS A 191 -6.65 -11.07 -28.53
C LYS A 191 -5.46 -11.02 -27.58
N ILE A 192 -4.26 -10.97 -28.16
CA ILE A 192 -3.02 -10.82 -27.42
C ILE A 192 -2.88 -9.39 -26.93
N TYR A 193 -2.61 -9.23 -25.61
CA TYR A 193 -2.25 -7.93 -25.07
C TYR A 193 -0.95 -7.41 -25.72
N LYS A 194 -0.99 -6.16 -26.19
CA LYS A 194 0.19 -5.46 -26.69
C LYS A 194 0.44 -4.24 -25.80
N LYS A 195 1.59 -4.22 -25.15
CA LYS A 195 2.01 -3.04 -24.39
C LYS A 195 2.12 -1.84 -25.33
N PRO A 196 1.57 -0.68 -24.97
CA PRO A 196 1.71 0.54 -25.77
C PRO A 196 3.18 0.95 -25.92
N ASN A 197 3.61 1.21 -27.18
CA ASN A 197 5.02 1.46 -27.51
C ASN A 197 5.51 2.89 -27.23
N LYS A 198 4.62 3.85 -26.92
CA LYS A 198 5.03 5.25 -26.75
C LYS A 198 4.43 5.86 -25.48
N THR A 199 5.30 6.40 -24.67
CA THR A 199 4.95 7.32 -23.59
C THR A 199 4.87 8.73 -24.17
N THR A 200 3.71 9.14 -24.67
CA THR A 200 3.49 10.56 -24.99
C THR A 200 3.18 11.27 -23.68
N TYR A 201 4.19 11.91 -23.12
CA TYR A 201 4.04 12.69 -21.90
C TYR A 201 3.29 13.99 -22.20
N VAL A 202 2.08 14.12 -21.68
CA VAL A 202 1.32 15.36 -21.76
C VAL A 202 1.77 16.30 -20.66
N LYS A 203 2.54 17.33 -21.01
CA LYS A 203 3.13 18.30 -20.08
C LYS A 203 2.11 19.32 -19.53
N ASN A 204 0.86 19.30 -19.96
CA ASN A 204 -0.13 20.29 -19.53
C ASN A 204 -0.72 19.90 -18.18
N LEU A 205 -0.24 20.55 -17.12
CA LEU A 205 -0.80 20.43 -15.78
C LEU A 205 -2.09 21.26 -15.70
N PRO A 206 -3.24 20.69 -15.30
CA PRO A 206 -4.51 21.42 -15.16
C PRO A 206 -4.47 22.44 -14.01
N TYR A 207 -3.56 22.28 -13.08
CA TYR A 207 -3.23 23.18 -11.97
C TYR A 207 -1.81 22.90 -11.50
N LYS A 208 -1.16 23.90 -10.92
CA LYS A 208 0.22 23.75 -10.40
C LYS A 208 0.26 23.61 -8.88
N LEU A 209 -0.67 24.23 -8.19
CA LEU A 209 -0.74 24.28 -6.74
C LEU A 209 -2.01 23.58 -6.24
N MET A 210 -1.86 22.82 -5.18
CA MET A 210 -2.95 22.15 -4.46
C MET A 210 -2.75 22.36 -2.97
N ILE A 211 -3.78 22.87 -2.30
CA ILE A 211 -3.82 23.00 -0.85
C ILE A 211 -4.78 21.96 -0.32
N ASN A 212 -4.30 21.06 0.50
CA ASN A 212 -5.10 20.03 1.14
C ASN A 212 -5.30 20.34 2.62
N ASN A 213 -6.50 20.06 3.10
CA ASN A 213 -6.85 20.12 4.52
C ASN A 213 -7.49 18.80 4.89
N THR A 214 -6.95 18.13 5.89
CA THR A 214 -7.40 16.81 6.34
C THR A 214 -7.69 16.85 7.83
N LEU A 215 -8.85 16.35 8.23
CA LEU A 215 -9.16 15.99 9.61
C LEU A 215 -9.16 14.47 9.70
N ALA A 216 -8.40 13.93 10.63
CA ALA A 216 -8.27 12.50 10.82
C ALA A 216 -8.41 12.11 12.29
N ALA A 217 -8.83 10.88 12.53
CA ALA A 217 -8.91 10.29 13.86
C ALA A 217 -8.36 8.88 13.85
N GLY A 218 -7.77 8.49 14.96
CA GLY A 218 -7.26 7.15 15.22
C GLY A 218 -7.31 6.81 16.70
N VAL A 219 -6.83 5.65 17.06
CA VAL A 219 -6.73 5.22 18.46
C VAL A 219 -5.37 4.55 18.69
N ARG A 220 -4.85 4.69 19.90
CA ARG A 220 -3.57 4.10 20.29
C ARG A 220 -3.58 3.72 21.77
N TYR A 221 -2.78 2.72 22.12
CA TYR A 221 -2.39 2.46 23.53
C TYR A 221 -1.21 3.35 23.93
N ASN A 222 -1.30 3.99 25.07
CA ASN A 222 -0.16 4.74 25.64
C ASN A 222 0.85 3.80 26.35
N SER A 223 0.34 2.65 26.85
CA SER A 223 1.16 1.58 27.43
C SER A 223 0.42 0.24 27.31
N ALA A 224 1.10 -0.87 27.55
CA ALA A 224 0.48 -2.21 27.50
C ALA A 224 -0.70 -2.39 28.46
N THR A 225 -0.80 -1.59 29.50
CA THR A 225 -1.84 -1.64 30.53
C THR A 225 -2.85 -0.48 30.45
N SER A 226 -2.65 0.48 29.56
CA SER A 226 -3.56 1.62 29.40
C SER A 226 -4.78 1.27 28.55
N PRO A 227 -5.91 1.96 28.68
CA PRO A 227 -6.97 1.88 27.71
C PRO A 227 -6.56 2.49 26.36
N LEU A 228 -7.31 2.18 25.30
CA LEU A 228 -7.20 2.85 24.02
C LEU A 228 -7.53 4.34 24.17
N VAL A 229 -6.62 5.19 23.69
CA VAL A 229 -6.76 6.66 23.75
C VAL A 229 -7.04 7.18 22.33
N PRO A 230 -8.11 7.97 22.14
CA PRO A 230 -8.39 8.59 20.86
C PRO A 230 -7.34 9.63 20.52
N ARG A 231 -6.97 9.68 19.25
CA ARG A 231 -6.06 10.65 18.64
C ARG A 231 -6.79 11.38 17.52
N PHE A 232 -6.70 12.70 17.53
CA PHE A 232 -7.26 13.56 16.48
C PHE A 232 -6.13 14.33 15.82
N ASN A 233 -6.17 14.41 14.49
CA ASN A 233 -5.14 15.11 13.73
C ASN A 233 -5.77 16.07 12.73
N TYR A 234 -5.19 17.26 12.63
CA TYR A 234 -5.35 18.12 11.49
C TYR A 234 -4.04 18.15 10.71
N HIS A 235 -4.12 17.94 9.40
CA HIS A 235 -2.99 18.06 8.50
C HIS A 235 -3.34 18.99 7.36
N GLY A 236 -2.56 20.06 7.21
CA GLY A 236 -2.61 20.97 6.08
C GLY A 236 -1.34 20.88 5.25
N ASP A 237 -1.44 20.69 3.95
CA ASP A 237 -0.29 20.71 3.06
C ASP A 237 -0.49 21.61 1.84
N VAL A 238 0.61 22.12 1.30
CA VAL A 238 0.68 22.91 0.07
C VAL A 238 1.57 22.19 -0.90
N LEU A 239 0.97 21.50 -1.87
CA LEU A 239 1.68 20.66 -2.82
C LEU A 239 1.83 21.32 -4.18
N TRP A 240 3.04 21.34 -4.71
CA TRP A 240 3.34 21.66 -6.11
C TRP A 240 3.27 20.40 -6.95
N LYS A 241 2.48 20.44 -8.01
CA LYS A 241 2.46 19.39 -9.02
C LYS A 241 3.74 19.44 -9.85
N ILE A 242 4.56 18.43 -9.69
CA ILE A 242 5.75 18.20 -10.51
C ILE A 242 5.34 17.57 -11.84
N THR A 243 4.37 16.64 -11.78
CA THR A 243 3.78 15.96 -12.94
C THR A 243 2.27 15.79 -12.75
N ASN A 244 1.57 15.24 -13.74
CA ASN A 244 0.14 14.90 -13.59
C ASN A 244 -0.14 13.88 -12.47
N CYS A 245 0.86 13.09 -12.10
CA CYS A 245 0.74 11.97 -11.17
C CYS A 245 1.59 12.10 -9.91
N TYR A 246 2.37 13.18 -9.78
CA TYR A 246 3.23 13.40 -8.62
C TYR A 246 3.20 14.85 -8.16
N ALA A 247 3.02 15.06 -6.87
CA ALA A 247 3.09 16.35 -6.22
C ALA A 247 3.88 16.25 -4.91
N LEU A 248 4.56 17.34 -4.56
CA LEU A 248 5.45 17.46 -3.40
C LEU A 248 5.29 18.83 -2.77
N GLY A 249 5.38 18.93 -1.46
CA GLY A 249 5.42 20.23 -0.77
C GLY A 249 5.39 20.14 0.74
N PRO A 250 5.51 21.29 1.41
CA PRO A 250 5.46 21.39 2.86
C PRO A 250 4.05 21.19 3.40
N GLY A 251 3.97 20.74 4.64
CA GLY A 251 2.74 20.65 5.42
C GLY A 251 2.97 20.93 6.89
N LEU A 252 1.85 21.16 7.58
CA LEU A 252 1.77 21.29 9.02
C LEU A 252 0.86 20.20 9.56
N ASP A 253 1.26 19.61 10.67
CA ASP A 253 0.54 18.56 11.34
C ASP A 253 0.26 18.98 12.78
N PHE A 254 -1.00 18.93 13.20
CA PHE A 254 -1.43 19.21 14.56
C PHE A 254 -2.15 17.98 15.10
N GLY A 255 -1.58 17.37 16.14
CA GLY A 255 -2.11 16.20 16.83
C GLY A 255 -2.65 16.59 18.21
N TYR A 256 -3.81 16.03 18.55
CA TYR A 256 -4.44 16.17 19.87
C TYR A 256 -4.86 14.81 20.42
N ALA A 257 -4.54 14.61 21.68
CA ALA A 257 -5.12 13.56 22.52
C ALA A 257 -5.38 14.14 23.92
N PRO A 258 -6.16 13.49 24.80
CA PRO A 258 -6.47 14.00 26.11
C PRO A 258 -5.27 14.46 26.95
N ASP A 259 -4.14 13.76 26.81
CA ASP A 259 -2.92 14.03 27.58
C ASP A 259 -1.75 14.54 26.73
N ASP A 260 -1.95 14.77 25.43
CA ASP A 260 -0.87 15.03 24.49
C ASP A 260 -1.28 15.98 23.37
N ILE A 261 -0.39 16.96 23.12
CA ILE A 261 -0.49 17.91 22.00
C ILE A 261 0.81 17.86 21.23
N LYS A 262 0.70 17.69 19.90
CA LYS A 262 1.84 17.67 19.00
C LYS A 262 1.65 18.67 17.87
N LEU A 263 2.70 19.42 17.56
CA LEU A 263 2.78 20.27 16.37
C LEU A 263 3.98 19.83 15.54
N GLY A 264 3.77 19.52 14.29
CA GLY A 264 4.80 19.01 13.39
C GLY A 264 4.86 19.76 12.08
N PHE A 265 6.05 19.73 11.48
CA PHE A 265 6.27 20.10 10.09
C PHE A 265 6.45 18.86 9.27
N THR A 266 5.91 18.84 8.02
CA THR A 266 6.02 17.69 7.11
C THR A 266 6.54 18.11 5.75
N LEU A 267 7.22 17.18 5.09
CA LEU A 267 7.43 17.15 3.66
C LEU A 267 6.50 16.09 3.08
N SER A 268 5.46 16.54 2.40
CA SER A 268 4.36 15.69 1.93
C SER A 268 4.52 15.34 0.47
N ASN A 269 4.30 14.07 0.14
CA ASN A 269 4.37 13.51 -1.21
C ASN A 269 3.03 12.87 -1.57
N ALA A 270 2.55 13.12 -2.78
CA ALA A 270 1.34 12.49 -3.32
C ALA A 270 1.61 11.85 -4.70
N PHE A 271 1.37 10.55 -4.79
CA PHE A 271 1.53 9.73 -6.00
C PHE A 271 0.15 9.36 -6.53
N THR A 272 -0.35 10.07 -7.54
CA THR A 272 -1.74 9.98 -7.99
C THR A 272 -1.91 8.99 -9.14
N MET A 273 -2.90 8.11 -9.00
CA MET A 273 -3.35 7.14 -10.00
C MET A 273 -4.88 7.24 -10.14
N GLY A 274 -5.36 8.12 -11.01
CA GLY A 274 -6.79 8.38 -11.18
C GLY A 274 -7.42 9.00 -9.93
N HIS A 275 -8.36 8.31 -9.31
CA HIS A 275 -9.00 8.73 -8.06
C HIS A 275 -8.23 8.36 -6.80
N VAL A 276 -7.20 7.53 -6.91
CA VAL A 276 -6.39 7.07 -5.78
C VAL A 276 -5.06 7.81 -5.75
N SER A 277 -4.63 8.24 -4.58
CA SER A 277 -3.28 8.75 -4.35
C SER A 277 -2.61 7.99 -3.20
N GLY A 278 -1.41 7.49 -3.42
CA GLY A 278 -0.50 7.13 -2.36
C GLY A 278 0.03 8.39 -1.69
N ILE A 279 0.04 8.44 -0.37
CA ILE A 279 0.55 9.56 0.42
C ILE A 279 1.75 9.07 1.23
N VAL A 280 2.83 9.85 1.21
CA VAL A 280 4.01 9.60 2.05
C VAL A 280 4.52 10.93 2.57
N ASP A 281 4.39 11.14 3.86
CA ASP A 281 4.83 12.36 4.54
C ASP A 281 5.94 12.03 5.53
N GLY A 282 7.11 12.63 5.36
CA GLY A 282 8.16 12.65 6.36
C GLY A 282 8.03 13.92 7.21
N GLY A 283 8.04 13.78 8.52
CA GLY A 283 7.83 14.92 9.40
C GLY A 283 8.69 14.90 10.67
N PHE A 284 8.73 16.04 11.33
CA PHE A 284 9.32 16.19 12.65
C PHE A 284 8.45 17.07 13.52
N TYR A 285 8.40 16.75 14.82
CA TYR A 285 7.67 17.56 15.78
C TYR A 285 8.47 18.79 16.19
N LEU A 286 7.84 19.96 16.01
CA LEU A 286 8.28 21.25 16.56
C LEU A 286 7.95 21.35 18.04
N TYR A 287 6.81 20.78 18.43
CA TYR A 287 6.32 20.71 19.79
C TYR A 287 5.72 19.33 20.05
N ASP A 288 6.09 18.70 21.16
CA ASP A 288 5.60 17.41 21.63
C ASP A 288 5.47 17.48 23.16
N SER A 289 4.23 17.60 23.64
CA SER A 289 3.97 17.76 25.06
C SER A 289 4.32 16.52 25.89
N GLU A 290 4.20 15.33 25.29
CA GLU A 290 4.57 14.05 25.93
C GLU A 290 6.09 13.96 26.12
N ALA A 291 6.86 14.32 25.08
CA ALA A 291 8.31 14.34 25.15
C ALA A 291 8.83 15.35 26.19
N ILE A 292 8.21 16.55 26.26
CA ILE A 292 8.58 17.59 27.24
C ILE A 292 8.29 17.13 28.67
N LYS A 293 7.11 16.54 28.93
CA LYS A 293 6.75 15.98 30.24
C LYS A 293 7.71 14.86 30.67
N ALA A 294 8.20 14.07 29.72
CA ALA A 294 9.15 13.01 29.96
C ALA A 294 10.62 13.48 30.10
N GLY A 295 10.89 14.77 29.91
CA GLY A 295 12.23 15.35 30.02
C GLY A 295 13.15 15.01 28.84
N TYR A 296 12.60 14.70 27.67
CA TYR A 296 13.39 14.41 26.48
C TYR A 296 13.68 15.67 25.68
N SER A 297 14.98 15.96 25.48
CA SER A 297 15.46 17.07 24.66
C SER A 297 16.05 16.65 23.33
N ASP A 298 16.40 15.37 23.18
CA ASP A 298 17.15 14.89 22.02
C ASP A 298 16.30 14.74 20.77
N PHE A 299 16.93 14.93 19.59
CA PHE A 299 16.24 14.88 18.31
C PHE A 299 15.86 13.47 17.89
N ILE A 300 16.62 12.46 18.33
CA ILE A 300 16.38 11.03 18.03
C ILE A 300 16.31 10.27 19.34
N TYR A 301 15.11 9.78 19.70
CA TYR A 301 14.94 8.92 20.87
C TYR A 301 15.06 7.48 20.48
N TYR A 302 16.16 6.85 20.87
CA TYR A 302 16.29 5.40 20.87
C TYR A 302 16.20 4.89 22.30
N LYS A 303 14.98 4.65 22.79
CA LYS A 303 14.78 3.76 23.93
C LYS A 303 13.76 2.71 23.57
N PHE A 304 14.23 1.51 23.55
CA PHE A 304 13.46 0.29 23.31
C PHE A 304 12.57 -0.11 24.51
N ASP A 305 12.11 0.84 25.26
CA ASP A 305 11.30 0.63 26.45
C ASP A 305 9.85 1.02 26.11
N ASN A 306 8.92 0.07 26.31
CA ASN A 306 7.51 0.15 25.94
C ASN A 306 6.75 1.32 26.61
N ASN A 307 7.37 2.11 27.46
CA ASN A 307 6.75 3.14 28.29
C ASN A 307 7.22 4.57 27.97
N LYS A 308 7.83 4.86 26.81
CA LYS A 308 8.46 6.17 26.58
C LYS A 308 8.02 6.86 25.30
N ALA A 309 8.14 8.19 25.35
CA ALA A 309 7.76 9.13 24.31
C ALA A 309 8.28 8.73 22.92
N ASP A 310 7.46 9.01 21.94
CA ASP A 310 7.79 8.79 20.54
C ASP A 310 8.93 9.73 20.11
N GLY A 311 9.76 9.31 19.16
CA GLY A 311 10.83 10.16 18.62
C GLY A 311 10.28 11.41 17.91
N LYS A 312 11.10 12.46 17.79
CA LYS A 312 10.72 13.68 17.07
C LYS A 312 10.45 13.49 15.58
N LEU A 313 11.03 12.44 14.97
CA LEU A 313 10.80 12.12 13.58
C LEU A 313 9.63 11.14 13.43
N PHE A 314 8.75 11.44 12.50
CA PHE A 314 7.66 10.54 12.14
C PHE A 314 7.51 10.39 10.64
N LEU A 315 6.94 9.28 10.24
CA LEU A 315 6.50 9.00 8.88
C LEU A 315 5.00 8.78 8.90
N ARG A 316 4.30 9.34 7.92
CA ARG A 316 2.91 9.01 7.64
C ARG A 316 2.83 8.48 6.22
N ALA A 317 2.24 7.31 6.04
CA ALA A 317 2.05 6.70 4.73
C ALA A 317 0.65 6.11 4.61
N GLY A 318 0.06 6.16 3.42
CA GLY A 318 -1.26 5.59 3.22
C GLY A 318 -1.88 5.91 1.87
N ILE A 319 -3.19 5.78 1.83
CA ILE A 319 -3.99 5.92 0.61
C ILE A 319 -5.04 7.00 0.82
N ARG A 320 -5.16 7.89 -0.18
CA ARG A 320 -6.20 8.90 -0.30
C ARG A 320 -7.09 8.56 -1.49
N TYR A 321 -8.41 8.56 -1.30
CA TYR A 321 -9.39 8.36 -2.36
C TYR A 321 -10.17 9.65 -2.61
N HIS A 322 -10.06 10.20 -3.81
CA HIS A 322 -10.77 11.42 -4.24
C HIS A 322 -12.20 11.07 -4.66
N ILE A 323 -13.18 11.51 -3.86
CA ILE A 323 -14.59 11.21 -4.05
C ILE A 323 -15.19 12.09 -5.15
N ILE A 324 -15.35 13.38 -4.88
CA ILE A 324 -15.87 14.38 -5.83
C ILE A 324 -15.30 15.78 -5.53
N LYS A 325 -15.11 16.61 -6.60
CA LYS A 325 -14.86 18.07 -6.54
C LYS A 325 -14.00 18.56 -5.35
N GLY A 326 -12.87 17.92 -5.13
CA GLY A 326 -11.95 18.29 -4.05
C GLY A 326 -12.12 17.50 -2.75
N PHE A 327 -13.26 16.89 -2.49
CA PHE A 327 -13.44 16.03 -1.31
C PHE A 327 -12.72 14.69 -1.47
N TYR A 328 -12.09 14.25 -0.39
CA TYR A 328 -11.43 12.96 -0.31
C TYR A 328 -11.56 12.32 1.07
N THR A 329 -11.39 11.02 1.11
CA THR A 329 -11.12 10.25 2.33
C THR A 329 -9.72 9.67 2.27
N GLN A 330 -9.12 9.43 3.41
CA GLN A 330 -7.81 8.76 3.49
C GLN A 330 -7.73 7.79 4.67
N ALA A 331 -6.91 6.77 4.48
CA ALA A 331 -6.45 5.88 5.54
C ALA A 331 -4.92 5.92 5.53
N THR A 332 -4.33 6.31 6.64
CA THR A 332 -2.89 6.46 6.78
C THR A 332 -2.40 5.77 8.05
N ILE A 333 -1.15 5.37 8.02
CA ILE A 333 -0.41 4.83 9.13
C ILE A 333 0.56 5.91 9.58
N ARG A 334 0.60 6.17 10.87
CA ARG A 334 1.65 6.97 11.49
C ARG A 334 2.66 6.03 12.14
N THR A 335 3.93 6.30 11.94
CA THR A 335 5.02 5.53 12.53
C THR A 335 6.19 6.43 12.88
N HIS A 336 6.90 6.10 13.93
CA HIS A 336 8.22 6.62 14.25
C HIS A 336 9.28 5.66 13.70
N ILE A 337 10.53 6.04 13.60
CA ILE A 337 11.57 5.30 12.87
C ILE A 337 11.54 3.78 13.12
N ASN A 338 11.26 3.38 14.34
CA ASN A 338 11.29 1.98 14.78
C ASN A 338 10.00 1.50 15.48
N LYS A 339 8.96 2.35 15.50
CA LYS A 339 7.72 2.07 16.23
C LYS A 339 6.52 2.47 15.39
N PHE A 340 5.62 1.52 15.18
CA PHE A 340 4.28 1.80 14.69
C PHE A 340 3.54 2.62 15.77
N ASP A 341 2.84 3.68 15.36
CA ASP A 341 2.10 4.53 16.29
C ASP A 341 0.60 4.19 16.25
N TYR A 342 -0.08 4.50 15.17
CA TYR A 342 -1.50 4.18 14.99
C TYR A 342 -1.94 4.30 13.53
N ILE A 343 -3.12 3.75 13.26
CA ILE A 343 -3.86 3.97 12.00
C ILE A 343 -4.78 5.15 12.19
N GLU A 344 -4.82 6.06 11.23
CA GLU A 344 -5.75 7.18 11.19
C GLU A 344 -6.63 7.14 9.94
N PHE A 345 -7.91 7.42 10.14
CA PHE A 345 -8.88 7.60 9.07
C PHE A 345 -9.29 9.06 9.00
N GLY A 346 -9.25 9.63 7.81
CA GLY A 346 -9.49 11.05 7.63
C GLY A 346 -10.41 11.37 6.47
N ILE A 347 -11.02 12.53 6.58
CA ILE A 347 -11.73 13.21 5.49
C ILE A 347 -11.06 14.54 5.23
N GLY A 348 -11.08 14.98 3.99
CA GLY A 348 -10.42 16.25 3.66
C GLY A 348 -10.94 16.89 2.40
N TYR A 349 -10.41 18.08 2.15
CA TYR A 349 -10.73 18.89 1.01
C TYR A 349 -9.49 19.49 0.37
N SER A 350 -9.41 19.38 -0.97
CA SER A 350 -8.34 19.94 -1.80
C SER A 350 -8.81 21.18 -2.53
N ILE A 351 -8.16 22.31 -2.32
CA ILE A 351 -8.31 23.55 -3.10
C ILE A 351 -7.23 23.51 -4.19
N LYS A 352 -7.65 23.63 -5.45
CA LYS A 352 -6.76 23.57 -6.62
C LYS A 352 -6.70 24.92 -7.29
N ASN A 353 -5.51 25.46 -7.50
CA ASN A 353 -5.32 26.63 -8.34
C ASN A 353 -5.48 26.21 -9.81
N ILE A 354 -6.66 26.42 -10.38
CA ILE A 354 -6.93 26.21 -11.79
C ILE A 354 -6.43 27.45 -12.53
N GLU A 355 -5.22 27.38 -13.09
CA GLU A 355 -4.79 28.38 -14.06
C GLU A 355 -5.76 28.33 -15.21
N SER A 356 -6.46 29.45 -15.50
CA SER A 356 -7.31 29.57 -16.70
C SER A 356 -6.41 29.32 -17.90
N GLN A 357 -6.54 28.12 -18.50
CA GLN A 357 -5.90 27.88 -19.79
C GLN A 357 -6.44 28.92 -20.76
N LYS A 358 -5.65 29.93 -21.10
CA LYS A 358 -5.84 30.70 -22.33
C LYS A 358 -5.92 29.63 -23.41
N ARG A 359 -7.11 29.41 -23.94
CA ARG A 359 -7.35 28.49 -25.05
C ARG A 359 -6.39 28.86 -26.17
N SER A 360 -5.29 28.15 -26.26
CA SER A 360 -4.46 28.16 -27.45
C SER A 360 -5.36 27.65 -28.57
N LYS A 361 -5.74 28.52 -29.48
CA LYS A 361 -6.52 28.23 -30.69
C LYS A 361 -5.74 27.41 -31.72
N HIS A 362 -4.87 26.53 -31.27
CA HIS A 362 -4.28 25.51 -32.12
C HIS A 362 -5.09 24.21 -31.92
N SER A 363 -6.19 24.14 -32.69
CA SER A 363 -6.92 22.90 -32.89
C SER A 363 -5.94 21.82 -33.39
N CYS A 364 -5.65 20.88 -32.56
CA CYS A 364 -4.93 19.68 -32.98
C CYS A 364 -5.84 18.88 -33.93
N LYS A 365 -5.55 18.91 -35.23
CA LYS A 365 -6.23 18.17 -36.30
C LYS A 365 -6.06 16.64 -36.21
N CYS A 366 -5.61 16.13 -35.09
CA CYS A 366 -5.30 14.68 -34.91
C CYS A 366 -6.43 13.83 -34.31
N ALA A 367 -7.65 14.37 -34.13
CA ALA A 367 -8.77 13.64 -33.55
C ALA A 367 -9.66 12.86 -34.54
N LYS A 368 -9.24 12.72 -35.81
CA LYS A 368 -10.09 12.11 -36.88
C LYS A 368 -9.60 10.75 -37.39
N GLN A 369 -8.76 10.03 -36.70
CA GLN A 369 -8.19 8.80 -37.25
C GLN A 369 -8.41 7.51 -36.40
N TYR A 370 -9.35 7.52 -35.45
CA TYR A 370 -9.79 6.30 -34.78
C TYR A 370 -11.29 6.37 -34.50
N ARG A 371 -12.08 6.18 -35.55
CA ARG A 371 -13.42 5.58 -35.48
C ARG A 371 -13.39 4.21 -36.13
#